data_b75359029f3c2fffec3e1ed467e2db11
#
_entry.id   b75359029f3c2fffec3e1ed467e2db11
#
_cell.length_a   1.000
_cell.length_b   1.000
_cell.length_c   1.000
_cell.angle_alpha   90.00
_cell.angle_beta   90.00
_cell.angle_gamma   90.00
#
_symmetry.space_group_name_H-M   'P 1'
#
loop_
_entity.id
_entity.type
_entity.pdbx_description
1 polymer ?
#
loop_
_entity_poly.entity_id
_entity_poly.type
_entity_poly.pdbx_seq_one_letter_code
_entity_poly.pdbx_strand_id
1 'polypeptide(L)'
;AWQKFALGVPFGWVHKKTGLRRFSEIYIEVPRKNGKSAIAAAVGNYMFCADGEHGAEVYCGATTEKQAWKVFSPALQMVKKLPALRQKFSIKPWAKKMTRPDGSVFAPVIGDPGDGDSPSCAIIDEYHEHTTDALYTTMTTGMGAREQPMTLIITTAGYDITSPCYEKRTQVVEILRRTRNGEENETIFGLIYGLDDDDDWTTPEALIKANPNYGISVKADFLRAKQLLGMSTPGQTNKILTKHF
;
A
#
# COMPACT_ATOMS: atom_id res chain seq x y z
N ALA A 1 10.49 13.24 -0.02
CA ALA A 1 11.30 12.65 1.08
C ALA A 1 10.64 11.39 1.65
N TRP A 2 9.36 11.44 2.03
CA TRP A 2 8.65 10.34 2.68
C TRP A 2 8.61 9.04 1.85
N GLN A 3 8.41 9.12 0.52
CA GLN A 3 8.39 7.96 -0.37
C GLN A 3 9.73 7.22 -0.40
N LYS A 4 10.85 7.96 -0.33
CA LYS A 4 12.19 7.35 -0.23
C LYS A 4 12.35 6.57 1.08
N PHE A 5 11.80 7.08 2.18
CA PHE A 5 11.77 6.40 3.47
C PHE A 5 10.88 5.16 3.41
N ALA A 6 9.64 5.30 2.90
CA ALA A 6 8.66 4.24 2.80
C ALA A 6 9.12 3.05 1.94
N LEU A 7 10.05 3.25 1.01
CA LEU A 7 10.63 2.20 0.17
C LEU A 7 12.03 1.80 0.65
N GLY A 8 12.86 2.77 1.01
CA GLY A 8 14.26 2.52 1.35
C GLY A 8 14.45 1.65 2.59
N VAL A 9 13.60 1.81 3.60
CA VAL A 9 13.67 1.00 4.81
C VAL A 9 13.22 -0.44 4.57
N PRO A 10 11.99 -0.71 4.05
CA PRO A 10 11.55 -2.08 3.88
C PRO A 10 12.37 -2.91 2.90
N PHE A 11 12.87 -2.29 1.85
CA PHE A 11 13.65 -2.99 0.82
C PHE A 11 15.17 -2.97 1.07
N GLY A 12 15.66 -2.06 1.91
CA GLY A 12 17.08 -1.93 2.19
C GLY A 12 17.55 -2.59 3.48
N TRP A 13 16.65 -2.89 4.41
CA TRP A 13 17.01 -3.54 5.67
C TRP A 13 16.89 -5.06 5.57
N VAL A 14 18.02 -5.72 5.82
CA VAL A 14 18.15 -7.18 5.70
C VAL A 14 18.67 -7.79 6.99
N HIS A 15 18.32 -9.05 7.22
CA HIS A 15 18.88 -9.82 8.32
C HIS A 15 20.36 -10.15 8.05
N LYS A 16 21.23 -9.87 8.99
CA LYS A 16 22.69 -10.08 8.87
C LYS A 16 23.09 -11.52 8.53
N LYS A 17 22.33 -12.51 9.02
CA LYS A 17 22.64 -13.93 8.81
C LYS A 17 22.17 -14.46 7.47
N THR A 18 20.99 -14.06 7.01
CA THR A 18 20.34 -14.64 5.82
C THR A 18 20.49 -13.75 4.59
N GLY A 19 20.69 -12.43 4.76
CA GLY A 19 20.64 -11.48 3.66
C GLY A 19 19.22 -11.18 3.15
N LEU A 20 18.19 -11.86 3.68
CA LEU A 20 16.80 -11.65 3.29
C LEU A 20 16.24 -10.37 3.94
N ARG A 21 15.19 -9.82 3.33
CA ARG A 21 14.50 -8.64 3.86
C ARG A 21 14.05 -8.86 5.31
N ARG A 22 14.24 -7.83 6.14
CA ARG A 22 13.72 -7.80 7.50
C ARG A 22 12.19 -7.77 7.51
N PHE A 23 11.59 -6.99 6.61
CA PHE A 23 10.15 -6.77 6.54
C PHE A 23 9.52 -7.61 5.43
N SER A 24 8.53 -8.42 5.78
CA SER A 24 7.67 -9.15 4.86
C SER A 24 6.31 -8.50 4.66
N GLU A 25 5.98 -7.51 5.49
CA GLU A 25 4.75 -6.75 5.37
C GLU A 25 5.02 -5.24 5.48
N ILE A 26 4.37 -4.47 4.63
CA ILE A 26 4.42 -3.01 4.60
C ILE A 26 2.98 -2.49 4.73
N TYR A 27 2.72 -1.67 5.75
CA TYR A 27 1.46 -0.97 5.94
C TYR A 27 1.66 0.54 5.76
N ILE A 28 0.98 1.13 4.78
CA ILE A 28 1.04 2.56 4.50
C ILE A 28 -0.36 3.15 4.56
N GLU A 29 -0.61 3.95 5.59
CA GLU A 29 -1.82 4.75 5.73
C GLU A 29 -1.46 6.22 5.52
N VAL A 30 -2.06 6.83 4.50
CA VAL A 30 -1.85 8.24 4.18
C VAL A 30 -3.09 8.81 3.48
N PRO A 31 -3.47 10.06 3.73
CA PRO A 31 -4.66 10.66 3.14
C PRO A 31 -4.70 10.59 1.62
N ARG A 32 -5.88 10.82 1.05
CA ARG A 32 -6.10 10.73 -0.41
C ARG A 32 -5.19 11.69 -1.18
N LYS A 33 -4.81 11.26 -2.41
CA LYS A 33 -3.98 12.05 -3.35
C LYS A 33 -2.51 12.20 -2.98
N ASN A 34 -2.04 11.52 -1.94
CA ASN A 34 -0.62 11.53 -1.55
C ASN A 34 0.26 10.53 -2.35
N GLY A 35 -0.25 9.88 -3.40
CA GLY A 35 0.56 9.08 -4.31
C GLY A 35 0.68 7.60 -3.97
N LYS A 36 -0.17 7.05 -3.08
CA LYS A 36 -0.18 5.63 -2.68
C LYS A 36 -0.12 4.65 -3.85
N SER A 37 -1.09 4.76 -4.77
CA SER A 37 -1.19 3.81 -5.89
C SER A 37 0.02 3.86 -6.85
N ALA A 38 0.69 5.02 -6.96
CA ALA A 38 1.93 5.13 -7.74
C ALA A 38 3.10 4.39 -7.07
N ILE A 39 3.21 4.48 -5.73
CA ILE A 39 4.19 3.70 -4.95
C ILE A 39 3.89 2.22 -5.11
N ALA A 40 2.65 1.80 -4.92
CA ALA A 40 2.25 0.41 -5.04
C ALA A 40 2.52 -0.16 -6.44
N ALA A 41 2.26 0.61 -7.49
CA ALA A 41 2.60 0.24 -8.86
C ALA A 41 4.11 0.07 -9.09
N ALA A 42 4.92 0.94 -8.49
CA ALA A 42 6.38 0.84 -8.57
C ALA A 42 6.90 -0.38 -7.81
N VAL A 43 6.39 -0.64 -6.61
CA VAL A 43 6.69 -1.84 -5.82
C VAL A 43 6.30 -3.10 -6.58
N GLY A 44 5.08 -3.15 -7.14
CA GLY A 44 4.64 -4.30 -7.94
C GLY A 44 5.56 -4.57 -9.13
N ASN A 45 5.97 -3.54 -9.87
CA ASN A 45 6.94 -3.70 -10.95
C ASN A 45 8.32 -4.15 -10.46
N TYR A 46 8.80 -3.68 -9.31
CA TYR A 46 10.05 -4.13 -8.72
C TYR A 46 9.98 -5.62 -8.34
N MET A 47 8.96 -6.02 -7.61
CA MET A 47 8.74 -7.42 -7.21
C MET A 47 8.57 -8.35 -8.40
N PHE A 48 7.91 -7.88 -9.45
CA PHE A 48 7.73 -8.62 -10.70
C PHE A 48 9.02 -8.78 -11.52
N CYS A 49 9.93 -7.79 -11.48
CA CYS A 49 11.09 -7.74 -12.38
C CYS A 49 12.44 -8.01 -11.71
N ALA A 50 12.66 -7.48 -10.49
CA ALA A 50 13.99 -7.25 -9.98
C ALA A 50 14.24 -7.74 -8.55
N ASP A 51 13.22 -8.29 -7.89
CA ASP A 51 13.35 -8.82 -6.53
C ASP A 51 14.13 -10.14 -6.44
N GLY A 52 14.35 -10.80 -7.56
CA GLY A 52 15.10 -12.06 -7.62
C GLY A 52 14.23 -13.31 -7.56
N GLU A 53 12.94 -13.19 -7.32
CA GLU A 53 12.02 -14.34 -7.28
C GLU A 53 11.82 -14.91 -8.69
N HIS A 54 12.10 -16.21 -8.87
CA HIS A 54 11.83 -16.93 -10.12
C HIS A 54 10.35 -17.32 -10.18
N GLY A 55 9.71 -17.10 -11.34
CA GLY A 55 8.28 -17.33 -11.45
C GLY A 55 7.47 -16.44 -10.48
N ALA A 56 7.85 -15.17 -10.37
CA ALA A 56 7.21 -14.24 -9.46
C ALA A 56 5.72 -14.07 -9.79
N GLU A 57 4.86 -14.23 -8.78
CA GLU A 57 3.43 -13.97 -8.87
C GLU A 57 3.11 -12.72 -8.08
N VAL A 58 2.84 -11.63 -8.78
CA VAL A 58 2.51 -10.33 -8.17
C VAL A 58 1.05 -10.04 -8.43
N TYR A 59 0.29 -9.88 -7.36
CA TYR A 59 -1.13 -9.59 -7.45
C TYR A 59 -1.47 -8.27 -6.77
N CYS A 60 -2.32 -7.47 -7.42
CA CYS A 60 -2.94 -6.31 -6.79
C CYS A 60 -4.43 -6.57 -6.62
N GLY A 61 -4.84 -6.70 -5.37
CA GLY A 61 -6.20 -7.03 -4.98
C GLY A 61 -6.94 -5.83 -4.40
N ALA A 62 -8.24 -5.80 -4.66
CA ALA A 62 -9.19 -4.87 -4.08
C ALA A 62 -10.61 -5.44 -4.12
N THR A 63 -11.54 -4.80 -3.42
CA THR A 63 -12.95 -5.23 -3.37
C THR A 63 -13.66 -5.14 -4.71
N THR A 64 -13.18 -4.30 -5.61
CA THR A 64 -13.76 -4.13 -6.96
C THR A 64 -12.69 -4.11 -8.04
N GLU A 65 -13.06 -4.54 -9.28
CA GLU A 65 -12.18 -4.47 -10.45
C GLU A 65 -11.61 -3.07 -10.65
N LYS A 66 -12.46 -2.06 -10.58
CA LYS A 66 -12.04 -0.66 -10.74
C LYS A 66 -10.97 -0.23 -9.74
N GLN A 67 -11.00 -0.74 -8.52
CA GLN A 67 -9.97 -0.44 -7.50
C GLN A 67 -8.68 -1.20 -7.77
N ALA A 68 -8.72 -2.50 -8.06
CA ALA A 68 -7.54 -3.30 -8.42
C ALA A 68 -6.80 -2.67 -9.62
N TRP A 69 -7.53 -2.14 -10.59
CA TRP A 69 -6.96 -1.41 -11.73
C TRP A 69 -6.29 -0.09 -11.37
N LYS A 70 -6.58 0.53 -10.23
CA LYS A 70 -5.89 1.77 -9.81
C LYS A 70 -4.40 1.56 -9.53
N VAL A 71 -4.00 0.36 -9.15
CA VAL A 71 -2.60 -0.02 -8.97
C VAL A 71 -2.03 -0.62 -10.26
N PHE A 72 -2.73 -1.57 -10.86
CA PHE A 72 -2.23 -2.28 -12.04
C PHE A 72 -2.08 -1.37 -13.26
N SER A 73 -3.03 -0.47 -13.52
CA SER A 73 -2.96 0.41 -14.69
C SER A 73 -1.74 1.34 -14.68
N PRO A 74 -1.38 2.05 -13.59
CA PRO A 74 -0.11 2.76 -13.51
C PRO A 74 1.12 1.86 -13.70
N ALA A 75 1.14 0.67 -13.12
CA ALA A 75 2.24 -0.29 -13.29
C ALA A 75 2.42 -0.67 -14.77
N LEU A 76 1.33 -1.01 -15.44
CA LEU A 76 1.30 -1.33 -16.87
C LEU A 76 1.76 -0.14 -17.72
N GLN A 77 1.34 1.10 -17.38
CA GLN A 77 1.77 2.30 -18.07
C GLN A 77 3.27 2.59 -17.89
N MET A 78 3.83 2.36 -16.70
CA MET A 78 5.27 2.48 -16.46
C MET A 78 6.04 1.55 -17.41
N VAL A 79 5.64 0.29 -17.51
CA VAL A 79 6.27 -0.69 -18.41
C VAL A 79 6.10 -0.31 -19.88
N LYS A 80 4.90 0.12 -20.31
CA LYS A 80 4.66 0.54 -21.70
C LYS A 80 5.48 1.76 -22.12
N LYS A 81 5.69 2.71 -21.17
CA LYS A 81 6.45 3.96 -21.44
C LYS A 81 7.96 3.80 -21.32
N LEU A 82 8.46 2.67 -20.81
CA LEU A 82 9.87 2.40 -20.60
C LEU A 82 10.33 1.18 -21.43
N PRO A 83 10.61 1.34 -22.75
CA PRO A 83 11.05 0.24 -23.61
C PRO A 83 12.28 -0.50 -23.07
N ALA A 84 13.24 0.22 -22.48
CA ALA A 84 14.44 -0.36 -21.90
C ALA A 84 14.11 -1.34 -20.75
N LEU A 85 13.16 -0.99 -19.86
CA LEU A 85 12.69 -1.89 -18.80
C LEU A 85 12.05 -3.14 -19.40
N ARG A 86 11.18 -2.94 -20.37
CA ARG A 86 10.46 -4.02 -21.05
C ARG A 86 11.41 -4.99 -21.75
N GLN A 87 12.43 -4.46 -22.42
CA GLN A 87 13.46 -5.26 -23.10
C GLN A 87 14.36 -5.99 -22.09
N LYS A 88 14.86 -5.29 -21.06
CA LYS A 88 15.75 -5.85 -20.05
C LYS A 88 15.16 -7.08 -19.37
N PHE A 89 13.87 -7.05 -19.06
CA PHE A 89 13.17 -8.11 -18.33
C PHE A 89 12.24 -8.96 -19.23
N SER A 90 12.27 -8.76 -20.55
CA SER A 90 11.46 -9.49 -21.53
C SER A 90 9.96 -9.46 -21.23
N ILE A 91 9.46 -8.31 -20.74
CA ILE A 91 8.07 -8.17 -20.28
C ILE A 91 7.11 -8.12 -21.47
N LYS A 92 6.08 -8.96 -21.43
CA LYS A 92 4.96 -8.97 -22.38
C LYS A 92 3.74 -8.35 -21.70
N PRO A 93 3.36 -7.10 -22.05
CA PRO A 93 2.18 -6.44 -21.50
C PRO A 93 0.92 -6.85 -22.25
N TRP A 94 0.03 -7.58 -21.60
CA TRP A 94 -1.30 -7.95 -22.10
C TRP A 94 -2.36 -6.96 -21.62
N ALA A 95 -3.60 -7.17 -22.03
CA ALA A 95 -4.71 -6.30 -21.60
C ALA A 95 -4.95 -6.32 -20.08
N LYS A 96 -4.88 -7.51 -19.47
CA LYS A 96 -5.23 -7.72 -18.04
C LYS A 96 -4.09 -8.28 -17.19
N LYS A 97 -2.89 -8.46 -17.74
CA LYS A 97 -1.72 -8.95 -17.01
C LYS A 97 -0.43 -8.56 -17.71
N MET A 98 0.67 -8.65 -17.00
CA MET A 98 2.02 -8.64 -17.57
C MET A 98 2.66 -10.00 -17.28
N THR A 99 3.46 -10.51 -18.21
CA THR A 99 4.14 -11.80 -18.08
C THR A 99 5.61 -11.68 -18.48
N ARG A 100 6.44 -12.61 -17.96
CA ARG A 100 7.83 -12.80 -18.34
C ARG A 100 8.06 -14.25 -18.79
N PRO A 101 9.14 -14.54 -19.54
CA PRO A 101 9.43 -15.90 -20.04
C PRO A 101 9.68 -16.93 -18.94
N ASP A 102 10.10 -16.51 -17.74
CA ASP A 102 10.34 -17.35 -16.57
C ASP A 102 9.05 -17.79 -15.84
N GLY A 103 7.89 -17.51 -16.42
CA GLY A 103 6.59 -17.81 -15.81
C GLY A 103 6.05 -16.69 -14.90
N SER A 104 6.84 -15.65 -14.65
CA SER A 104 6.38 -14.55 -13.77
C SER A 104 5.13 -13.86 -14.33
N VAL A 105 4.23 -13.48 -13.43
CA VAL A 105 2.98 -12.79 -13.74
C VAL A 105 2.77 -11.59 -12.80
N PHE A 106 2.21 -10.50 -13.35
CA PHE A 106 1.66 -9.41 -12.56
C PHE A 106 0.24 -9.12 -13.07
N ALA A 107 -0.74 -9.27 -12.21
CA ALA A 107 -2.16 -9.15 -12.56
C ALA A 107 -3.00 -8.53 -11.44
N PRO A 108 -4.13 -7.86 -11.79
CA PRO A 108 -5.15 -7.51 -10.81
C PRO A 108 -5.96 -8.74 -10.44
N VAL A 109 -6.34 -8.85 -9.16
CA VAL A 109 -7.24 -9.87 -8.61
C VAL A 109 -8.46 -9.19 -8.01
N ILE A 110 -9.63 -9.78 -8.22
CA ILE A 110 -10.92 -9.23 -7.80
C ILE A 110 -11.63 -10.28 -6.95
N GLY A 111 -12.11 -9.85 -5.78
CA GLY A 111 -12.82 -10.74 -4.88
C GLY A 111 -11.91 -11.74 -4.19
N ASP A 112 -12.38 -12.98 -4.10
CA ASP A 112 -11.62 -14.07 -3.49
C ASP A 112 -10.69 -14.70 -4.56
N PRO A 113 -9.37 -14.56 -4.44
CA PRO A 113 -8.45 -15.33 -5.26
C PRO A 113 -8.59 -16.80 -4.84
N GLY A 114 -8.84 -17.68 -5.80
CA GLY A 114 -8.97 -19.11 -5.50
C GLY A 114 -7.73 -19.68 -4.80
N ASP A 115 -7.95 -20.72 -4.00
CA ASP A 115 -6.86 -21.50 -3.41
C ASP A 115 -6.03 -22.15 -4.53
N GLY A 116 -4.74 -21.81 -4.61
CA GLY A 116 -3.83 -22.40 -5.59
C GLY A 116 -2.77 -21.44 -6.12
N ASP A 117 -2.96 -20.13 -5.98
CA ASP A 117 -1.93 -19.15 -6.29
C ASP A 117 -0.85 -19.14 -5.20
N SER A 118 0.41 -18.88 -5.62
CA SER A 118 1.54 -18.75 -4.69
C SER A 118 2.17 -17.36 -4.83
N PRO A 119 1.55 -16.32 -4.26
CA PRO A 119 2.03 -14.96 -4.43
C PRO A 119 3.43 -14.75 -3.90
N SER A 120 4.30 -14.12 -4.68
CA SER A 120 5.55 -13.53 -4.18
C SER A 120 5.33 -12.11 -3.68
N CYS A 121 4.28 -11.44 -4.19
CA CYS A 121 3.88 -10.13 -3.71
C CYS A 121 2.36 -9.96 -3.81
N ALA A 122 1.74 -9.61 -2.69
CA ALA A 122 0.33 -9.19 -2.61
C ALA A 122 0.26 -7.69 -2.33
N ILE A 123 -0.40 -6.94 -3.19
CA ILE A 123 -0.68 -5.52 -3.00
C ILE A 123 -2.18 -5.38 -2.71
N ILE A 124 -2.53 -4.92 -1.53
CA ILE A 124 -3.91 -4.74 -1.09
C ILE A 124 -4.20 -3.24 -1.06
N ASP A 125 -5.02 -2.79 -2.00
CA ASP A 125 -5.38 -1.37 -2.13
C ASP A 125 -6.71 -1.07 -1.43
N GLU A 126 -6.79 0.14 -0.90
CA GLU A 126 -7.96 0.69 -0.19
C GLU A 126 -8.49 -0.27 0.89
N TYR A 127 -7.59 -0.79 1.74
CA TYR A 127 -7.92 -1.82 2.73
C TYR A 127 -9.06 -1.43 3.67
N HIS A 128 -9.28 -0.13 3.88
CA HIS A 128 -10.43 0.40 4.63
C HIS A 128 -11.80 0.13 3.98
N GLU A 129 -11.86 -0.25 2.72
CA GLU A 129 -13.10 -0.62 2.00
C GLU A 129 -13.38 -2.14 2.09
N HIS A 130 -12.46 -2.93 2.65
CA HIS A 130 -12.63 -4.37 2.80
C HIS A 130 -13.49 -4.67 4.02
N THR A 131 -14.57 -5.42 3.82
CA THR A 131 -15.49 -5.83 4.88
C THR A 131 -15.03 -7.10 5.61
N THR A 132 -14.14 -7.87 4.98
CA THR A 132 -13.53 -9.08 5.54
C THR A 132 -12.05 -9.10 5.21
N ASP A 133 -11.30 -9.94 5.91
CA ASP A 133 -9.87 -10.17 5.65
C ASP A 133 -9.61 -11.27 4.61
N ALA A 134 -10.65 -11.80 3.95
CA ALA A 134 -10.54 -12.94 3.03
C ALA A 134 -9.43 -12.76 1.99
N LEU A 135 -9.39 -11.62 1.29
CA LEU A 135 -8.34 -11.34 0.31
C LEU A 135 -6.94 -11.36 0.94
N TYR A 136 -6.78 -10.70 2.09
CA TYR A 136 -5.51 -10.65 2.82
C TYR A 136 -5.08 -12.06 3.23
N THR A 137 -5.97 -12.81 3.85
CA THR A 137 -5.71 -14.17 4.34
C THR A 137 -5.36 -15.12 3.21
N THR A 138 -6.16 -15.18 2.14
CA THR A 138 -5.89 -16.05 0.98
C THR A 138 -4.53 -15.73 0.35
N MET A 139 -4.22 -14.46 0.12
CA MET A 139 -2.94 -14.05 -0.45
C MET A 139 -1.76 -14.42 0.45
N THR A 140 -1.84 -14.14 1.75
CA THR A 140 -0.73 -14.36 2.68
C THR A 140 -0.50 -15.84 2.98
N THR A 141 -1.55 -16.66 3.05
CA THR A 141 -1.42 -18.10 3.22
C THR A 141 -0.77 -18.78 2.01
N GLY A 142 -1.04 -18.28 0.80
CA GLY A 142 -0.40 -18.76 -0.43
C GLY A 142 1.10 -18.47 -0.54
N MET A 143 1.63 -17.57 0.30
CA MET A 143 3.04 -17.15 0.27
C MET A 143 4.02 -18.12 0.92
N GLY A 144 3.55 -19.17 1.60
CA GLY A 144 4.38 -20.01 2.46
C GLY A 144 5.54 -20.74 1.77
N ALA A 145 5.51 -20.89 0.45
CA ALA A 145 6.60 -21.52 -0.33
C ALA A 145 7.63 -20.52 -0.88
N ARG A 146 7.40 -19.21 -0.72
CA ARG A 146 8.28 -18.16 -1.22
C ARG A 146 9.40 -17.84 -0.24
N GLU A 147 10.60 -17.54 -0.74
CA GLU A 147 11.76 -17.26 0.10
C GLU A 147 11.66 -15.92 0.83
N GLN A 148 11.23 -14.86 0.13
CA GLN A 148 11.04 -13.54 0.72
C GLN A 148 9.79 -12.83 0.17
N PRO A 149 8.60 -13.34 0.48
CA PRO A 149 7.36 -12.76 0.01
C PRO A 149 7.14 -11.36 0.60
N MET A 150 6.28 -10.58 -0.03
CA MET A 150 5.96 -9.22 0.40
C MET A 150 4.46 -8.97 0.34
N THR A 151 3.89 -8.54 1.45
CA THR A 151 2.53 -7.97 1.49
C THR A 151 2.62 -6.46 1.61
N LEU A 152 2.02 -5.73 0.67
CA LEU A 152 1.91 -4.27 0.70
C LEU A 152 0.46 -3.86 0.88
N ILE A 153 0.14 -3.32 2.04
CA ILE A 153 -1.17 -2.75 2.34
C ILE A 153 -1.10 -1.24 2.18
N ILE A 154 -1.94 -0.67 1.33
CA ILE A 154 -2.07 0.78 1.16
C ILE A 154 -3.51 1.20 1.41
N THR A 155 -3.69 2.21 2.25
CA THR A 155 -5.03 2.65 2.65
C THR A 155 -5.08 4.14 3.02
N THR A 156 -6.27 4.67 3.17
CA THR A 156 -6.58 5.86 3.97
C THR A 156 -7.22 5.41 5.27
N ALA A 157 -7.39 6.31 6.23
CA ALA A 157 -8.19 6.03 7.41
C ALA A 157 -9.61 5.57 7.01
N GLY A 158 -10.14 4.61 7.75
CA GLY A 158 -11.50 4.08 7.61
C GLY A 158 -12.46 4.66 8.64
N TYR A 159 -13.75 4.37 8.47
CA TYR A 159 -14.79 4.73 9.45
C TYR A 159 -15.19 3.56 10.34
N ASP A 160 -14.99 2.35 9.85
CA ASP A 160 -15.47 1.14 10.51
C ASP A 160 -14.40 0.59 11.45
N ILE A 161 -14.64 0.77 12.74
CA ILE A 161 -13.77 0.28 13.81
C ILE A 161 -13.81 -1.25 13.97
N THR A 162 -14.75 -1.92 13.31
CA THR A 162 -14.87 -3.39 13.32
C THR A 162 -14.24 -4.03 12.09
N SER A 163 -13.71 -3.21 11.17
CA SER A 163 -13.08 -3.68 9.94
C SER A 163 -11.71 -4.31 10.15
N PRO A 164 -11.28 -5.23 9.27
CA PRO A 164 -9.93 -5.78 9.28
C PRO A 164 -8.84 -4.69 9.16
N CYS A 165 -9.15 -3.60 8.47
CA CYS A 165 -8.25 -2.46 8.35
C CYS A 165 -7.99 -1.78 9.70
N TYR A 166 -9.02 -1.62 10.53
CA TYR A 166 -8.88 -1.02 11.86
C TYR A 166 -8.08 -1.91 12.80
N GLU A 167 -8.31 -3.22 12.76
CA GLU A 167 -7.53 -4.20 13.51
C GLU A 167 -6.04 -4.16 13.10
N LYS A 168 -5.75 -4.17 11.80
CA LYS A 168 -4.39 -4.05 11.27
C LYS A 168 -3.74 -2.72 11.68
N ARG A 169 -4.47 -1.62 11.59
CA ARG A 169 -3.99 -0.31 12.03
C ARG A 169 -3.62 -0.33 13.52
N THR A 170 -4.46 -0.93 14.35
CA THR A 170 -4.21 -1.05 15.79
C THR A 170 -2.92 -1.82 16.05
N GLN A 171 -2.74 -2.96 15.39
CA GLN A 171 -1.50 -3.74 15.46
C GLN A 171 -0.27 -2.90 15.07
N VAL A 172 -0.35 -2.15 13.99
CA VAL A 172 0.74 -1.29 13.51
C VAL A 172 1.04 -0.17 14.52
N VAL A 173 0.02 0.46 15.08
CA VAL A 173 0.18 1.50 16.11
C VAL A 173 0.85 0.94 17.36
N GLU A 174 0.46 -0.26 17.81
CA GLU A 174 1.09 -0.94 18.94
C GLU A 174 2.59 -1.20 18.69
N ILE A 175 2.94 -1.67 17.50
CA ILE A 175 4.33 -1.88 17.08
C ILE A 175 5.11 -0.56 17.11
N LEU A 176 4.56 0.50 16.52
CA LEU A 176 5.21 1.82 16.47
C LEU A 176 5.38 2.44 17.86
N ARG A 177 4.42 2.25 18.76
CA ARG A 177 4.47 2.73 20.14
C ARG A 177 5.25 1.81 21.07
N ARG A 178 5.66 0.63 20.63
CA ARG A 178 6.32 -0.41 21.44
C ARG A 178 5.54 -0.76 22.70
N THR A 179 4.20 -0.80 22.60
CA THR A 179 3.31 -0.97 23.76
C THR A 179 3.03 -2.43 24.12
N ARG A 180 3.36 -3.37 23.25
CA ARG A 180 3.22 -4.81 23.51
C ARG A 180 4.47 -5.32 24.23
N ASN A 181 4.36 -5.61 25.52
CA ASN A 181 5.21 -6.39 26.44
C ASN A 181 6.56 -6.94 25.89
N GLY A 182 7.35 -6.14 25.20
CA GLY A 182 8.69 -6.54 24.73
C GLY A 182 8.75 -7.46 23.51
N GLU A 183 7.63 -7.84 22.92
CA GLU A 183 7.61 -8.54 21.62
C GLU A 183 7.82 -7.53 20.50
N GLU A 184 9.04 -7.45 20.01
CA GLU A 184 9.36 -6.68 18.82
C GLU A 184 8.90 -7.47 17.59
N ASN A 185 7.81 -7.01 16.93
CA ASN A 185 7.47 -7.52 15.62
C ASN A 185 8.39 -6.88 14.57
N GLU A 186 9.41 -7.64 14.16
CA GLU A 186 10.40 -7.17 13.18
C GLU A 186 9.98 -7.38 11.73
N THR A 187 8.83 -7.97 11.47
CA THR A 187 8.39 -8.34 10.12
C THR A 187 7.48 -7.30 9.47
N ILE A 188 6.88 -6.41 10.26
CA ILE A 188 5.95 -5.38 9.78
C ILE A 188 6.62 -4.00 9.79
N PHE A 189 6.63 -3.34 8.64
CA PHE A 189 6.94 -1.92 8.50
C PHE A 189 5.65 -1.11 8.45
N GLY A 190 5.45 -0.22 9.42
CA GLY A 190 4.29 0.67 9.49
C GLY A 190 4.63 2.12 9.18
N LEU A 191 3.79 2.78 8.38
CA LEU A 191 3.86 4.22 8.14
C LEU A 191 2.45 4.79 8.12
N ILE A 192 2.15 5.63 9.11
CA ILE A 192 0.85 6.27 9.28
C ILE A 192 1.05 7.78 9.26
N TYR A 193 0.38 8.46 8.34
CA TYR A 193 0.24 9.91 8.30
C TYR A 193 -1.19 10.30 8.67
N GLY A 194 -1.31 11.14 9.66
CA GLY A 194 -2.59 11.62 10.17
C GLY A 194 -2.35 12.69 11.22
N LEU A 195 -3.39 13.05 11.94
CA LEU A 195 -3.32 13.91 13.10
C LEU A 195 -3.26 13.08 14.38
N ASP A 196 -2.60 13.62 15.39
CA ASP A 196 -2.65 13.10 16.75
C ASP A 196 -3.91 13.64 17.48
N ASP A 197 -4.24 13.03 18.62
CA ASP A 197 -5.49 13.33 19.34
C ASP A 197 -5.58 14.78 19.84
N ASP A 198 -4.43 15.43 20.06
CA ASP A 198 -4.29 16.82 20.54
C ASP A 198 -4.11 17.85 19.42
N ASP A 199 -4.05 17.42 18.16
CA ASP A 199 -3.93 18.32 17.03
C ASP A 199 -5.25 19.07 16.73
N ASP A 200 -5.16 20.38 16.56
CA ASP A 200 -6.27 21.19 16.06
C ASP A 200 -6.35 21.10 14.53
N TRP A 201 -7.28 20.29 14.04
CA TRP A 201 -7.49 20.05 12.61
C TRP A 201 -7.95 21.31 11.83
N THR A 202 -8.34 22.38 12.52
CA THR A 202 -8.80 23.64 11.88
C THR A 202 -7.64 24.53 11.43
N THR A 203 -6.42 24.21 11.84
CA THR A 203 -5.22 24.99 11.53
C THR A 203 -4.64 24.63 10.16
N PRO A 204 -3.93 25.54 9.47
CA PRO A 204 -3.21 25.23 8.25
C PRO A 204 -2.12 24.16 8.45
N GLU A 205 -1.48 24.14 9.61
CA GLU A 205 -0.40 23.21 9.98
C GLU A 205 -0.88 21.77 9.98
N ALA A 206 -2.12 21.54 10.39
CA ALA A 206 -2.76 20.21 10.36
C ALA A 206 -2.82 19.62 8.94
N LEU A 207 -3.07 20.47 7.94
CA LEU A 207 -3.06 20.04 6.52
C LEU A 207 -1.67 19.57 6.07
N ILE A 208 -0.62 20.27 6.52
CA ILE A 208 0.77 19.95 6.17
C ILE A 208 1.20 18.68 6.90
N LYS A 209 0.88 18.54 8.21
CA LYS A 209 1.23 17.39 9.05
C LYS A 209 0.65 16.10 8.48
N ALA A 210 -0.64 16.10 8.15
CA ALA A 210 -1.32 14.91 7.65
C ALA A 210 -0.95 14.55 6.19
N ASN A 211 -0.51 15.51 5.37
CA ASN A 211 -0.33 15.31 3.94
C ASN A 211 1.13 15.45 3.49
N PRO A 212 1.91 14.36 3.47
CA PRO A 212 3.34 14.42 3.13
C PRO A 212 3.66 14.89 1.70
N ASN A 213 2.66 14.94 0.82
CA ASN A 213 2.74 15.52 -0.52
C ASN A 213 1.97 16.85 -0.66
N TYR A 214 1.74 17.56 0.46
CA TYR A 214 1.14 18.88 0.45
C TYR A 214 1.86 19.82 -0.52
N GLY A 215 1.11 20.50 -1.37
CA GLY A 215 1.65 21.41 -2.39
C GLY A 215 2.31 20.74 -3.60
N ILE A 216 2.47 19.42 -3.60
CA ILE A 216 3.08 18.63 -4.69
C ILE A 216 1.99 17.89 -5.47
N SER A 217 1.53 16.72 -4.98
CA SER A 217 0.44 15.97 -5.61
C SER A 217 -0.94 16.35 -5.06
N VAL A 218 -0.98 16.86 -3.84
CA VAL A 218 -2.20 17.41 -3.22
C VAL A 218 -2.11 18.92 -3.21
N LYS A 219 -3.01 19.59 -3.95
CA LYS A 219 -3.03 21.05 -4.04
C LYS A 219 -3.43 21.67 -2.70
N ALA A 220 -2.68 22.67 -2.25
CA ALA A 220 -2.93 23.40 -1.01
C ALA A 220 -4.34 23.99 -0.96
N ASP A 221 -4.75 24.70 -2.03
CA ASP A 221 -6.06 25.33 -2.11
C ASP A 221 -7.21 24.31 -2.03
N PHE A 222 -7.02 23.13 -2.66
CA PHE A 222 -8.00 22.05 -2.58
C PHE A 222 -8.18 21.56 -1.13
N LEU A 223 -7.09 21.31 -0.41
CA LEU A 223 -7.15 20.87 1.00
C LEU A 223 -7.76 21.95 1.88
N ARG A 224 -7.36 23.23 1.68
CA ARG A 224 -7.92 24.35 2.43
C ARG A 224 -9.43 24.49 2.20
N ALA A 225 -9.88 24.37 0.95
CA ALA A 225 -11.32 24.39 0.65
C ALA A 225 -12.07 23.25 1.33
N LYS A 226 -11.47 22.02 1.40
CA LYS A 226 -12.08 20.90 2.14
C LYS A 226 -12.13 21.14 3.64
N GLN A 227 -11.07 21.68 4.23
CA GLN A 227 -11.02 22.04 5.63
C GLN A 227 -12.12 23.07 5.98
N LEU A 228 -12.23 24.16 5.23
CA LEU A 228 -13.27 25.17 5.41
C LEU A 228 -14.69 24.58 5.27
N LEU A 229 -14.90 23.69 4.31
CA LEU A 229 -16.16 22.98 4.18
C LEU A 229 -16.48 22.12 5.41
N GLY A 230 -15.49 21.41 5.96
CA GLY A 230 -15.66 20.64 7.20
C GLY A 230 -16.00 21.51 8.40
N MET A 231 -15.37 22.68 8.51
CA MET A 231 -15.63 23.65 9.58
C MET A 231 -17.04 24.26 9.49
N SER A 232 -17.51 24.52 8.27
CA SER A 232 -18.82 25.16 8.02
C SER A 232 -20.00 24.21 7.97
N THR A 233 -19.75 22.89 7.80
CA THR A 233 -20.79 21.89 7.55
C THR A 233 -20.59 20.67 8.45
N PRO A 234 -21.19 20.61 9.66
CA PRO A 234 -20.96 19.53 10.64
C PRO A 234 -21.18 18.12 10.08
N GLY A 235 -22.17 17.93 9.20
CA GLY A 235 -22.43 16.62 8.56
C GLY A 235 -21.34 16.16 7.58
N GLN A 236 -20.37 17.01 7.21
CA GLN A 236 -19.25 16.68 6.35
C GLN A 236 -17.93 16.51 7.11
N THR A 237 -17.85 16.96 8.36
CA THR A 237 -16.62 17.03 9.15
C THR A 237 -15.90 15.68 9.21
N ASN A 238 -16.58 14.64 9.72
CA ASN A 238 -15.98 13.31 9.84
C ASN A 238 -15.51 12.75 8.51
N LYS A 239 -16.27 12.97 7.44
CA LYS A 239 -15.91 12.51 6.08
C LYS A 239 -14.67 13.23 5.57
N ILE A 240 -14.49 14.48 5.90
CA ILE A 240 -13.33 15.27 5.50
C ILE A 240 -12.12 14.86 6.31
N LEU A 241 -12.26 14.73 7.64
CA LEU A 241 -11.20 14.24 8.52
C LEU A 241 -10.67 12.89 8.05
N THR A 242 -11.50 11.89 7.92
CA THR A 242 -11.06 10.54 7.50
C THR A 242 -10.36 10.51 6.13
N LYS A 243 -10.70 11.42 5.20
CA LYS A 243 -10.18 11.36 3.83
C LYS A 243 -8.97 12.24 3.57
N HIS A 244 -8.80 13.29 4.36
CA HIS A 244 -7.83 14.35 4.09
C HIS A 244 -6.90 14.67 5.27
N PHE A 245 -7.15 14.08 6.43
CA PHE A 245 -6.35 14.19 7.64
C PHE A 245 -6.06 12.81 8.22
#